data_81506a21c29d909eded7a0e6258752b8
#
_entry.id   81506a21c29d909eded7a0e6258752b8
#
_cell.length_a   1.000
_cell.length_b   1.000
_cell.length_c   1.000
_cell.angle_alpha   90.00
_cell.angle_beta   90.00
_cell.angle_gamma   90.00
#
_symmetry.space_group_name_H-M   'P 1'
#
loop_
_entity.id
_entity.type
_entity.pdbx_description
1 polymer ?
#
loop_
_entity_poly.entity_id
_entity_poly.type
_entity_poly.pdbx_seq_one_letter_code
_entity_poly.pdbx_strand_id
1 'polypeptide(L)'
;MKNRICTILGGGGFIGRYLVRNLTKKNYRCIISTRKAFQKGYLKTQATPGAIELIDWKSNNFSEIKEAIKNSDIVINLIGILYETRKQKFYNIHSDIPEAISKICSLSDVKKFIHVSAIGASETSKSLYQKSKFQGEIKALNNFK
;
A
#
# COMPACT_ATOMS: atom_id res chain seq x y z
N MET A 1 18.53 -18.99 -1.77
CA MET A 1 17.36 -18.61 -0.94
C MET A 1 16.38 -17.82 -1.79
N LYS A 2 15.10 -18.20 -1.80
CA LYS A 2 14.07 -17.43 -2.51
C LYS A 2 13.89 -16.08 -1.79
N ASN A 3 14.15 -14.98 -2.47
CA ASN A 3 13.95 -13.65 -1.90
C ASN A 3 12.45 -13.47 -1.58
N ARG A 4 12.15 -13.02 -0.36
CA ARG A 4 10.78 -12.67 0.02
C ARG A 4 10.36 -11.43 -0.75
N ILE A 5 9.13 -11.45 -1.26
CA ILE A 5 8.57 -10.35 -2.02
C ILE A 5 7.63 -9.53 -1.14
N CYS A 6 7.85 -8.22 -1.12
CA CYS A 6 7.00 -7.27 -0.42
C CYS A 6 6.45 -6.24 -1.41
N THR A 7 5.14 -6.22 -1.60
CA THR A 7 4.46 -5.16 -2.38
C THR A 7 4.04 -4.03 -1.47
N ILE A 8 4.45 -2.80 -1.81
CA ILE A 8 4.21 -1.60 -1.02
C ILE A 8 3.39 -0.60 -1.84
N LEU A 9 2.13 -0.47 -1.47
CA LEU A 9 1.19 0.45 -2.12
C LEU A 9 1.35 1.84 -1.53
N GLY A 10 1.63 2.82 -2.36
CA GLY A 10 2.02 4.16 -1.90
C GLY A 10 3.48 4.26 -1.44
N GLY A 11 4.33 3.30 -1.79
CA GLY A 11 5.73 3.23 -1.35
C GLY A 11 6.63 4.35 -1.85
N GLY A 12 6.19 5.14 -2.82
CA GLY A 12 6.89 6.35 -3.28
C GLY A 12 6.72 7.59 -2.39
N GLY A 13 5.96 7.49 -1.29
CA GLY A 13 5.72 8.56 -0.33
C GLY A 13 6.81 8.70 0.73
N PHE A 14 6.54 9.59 1.71
CA PHE A 14 7.49 9.89 2.79
C PHE A 14 7.87 8.65 3.61
N ILE A 15 6.89 7.92 4.15
CA ILE A 15 7.13 6.70 4.93
C ILE A 15 7.71 5.61 4.03
N GLY A 16 7.18 5.47 2.82
CA GLY A 16 7.52 4.39 1.90
C GLY A 16 9.01 4.34 1.57
N ARG A 17 9.66 5.47 1.31
CA ARG A 17 11.08 5.52 0.98
C ARG A 17 11.99 4.97 2.08
N TYR A 18 11.66 5.23 3.35
CA TYR A 18 12.42 4.68 4.49
C TYR A 18 12.14 3.19 4.67
N LEU A 19 10.89 2.79 4.51
CA LEU A 19 10.48 1.40 4.61
C LEU A 19 11.17 0.55 3.53
N VAL A 20 11.16 1.00 2.28
CA VAL A 20 11.82 0.33 1.15
C VAL A 20 13.30 0.12 1.44
N ARG A 21 14.00 1.17 1.88
CA ARG A 21 15.42 1.08 2.26
C ARG A 21 15.68 0.04 3.34
N ASN A 22 14.82 -0.04 4.35
CA ASN A 22 14.97 -1.01 5.44
C ASN A 22 14.67 -2.44 5.01
N LEU A 23 13.63 -2.63 4.17
CA LEU A 23 13.26 -3.96 3.68
C LEU A 23 14.32 -4.52 2.73
N THR A 24 14.87 -3.71 1.82
CA THR A 24 15.91 -4.15 0.89
C THR A 24 17.20 -4.53 1.62
N LYS A 25 17.57 -3.83 2.70
CA LYS A 25 18.67 -4.24 3.59
C LYS A 25 18.44 -5.60 4.26
N LYS A 26 17.19 -6.02 4.39
CA LYS A 26 16.79 -7.32 4.93
C LYS A 26 16.55 -8.37 3.84
N ASN A 27 17.07 -8.13 2.63
CA ASN A 27 16.96 -9.01 1.47
C ASN A 27 15.53 -9.24 0.98
N TYR A 28 14.61 -8.27 1.17
CA TYR A 28 13.32 -8.28 0.50
C TYR A 28 13.46 -7.70 -0.90
N ARG A 29 12.82 -8.34 -1.89
CA ARG A 29 12.50 -7.69 -3.16
C ARG A 29 11.25 -6.85 -2.95
N CYS A 30 11.34 -5.56 -3.23
CA CYS A 30 10.24 -4.62 -3.05
C CYS A 30 9.59 -4.28 -4.40
N ILE A 31 8.29 -4.50 -4.51
CA ILE A 31 7.47 -4.00 -5.62
C ILE A 31 6.73 -2.76 -5.09
N ILE A 32 7.03 -1.61 -5.67
CA ILE A 32 6.51 -0.33 -5.19
C ILE A 32 5.46 0.17 -6.18
N SER A 33 4.22 0.22 -5.74
CA SER A 33 3.15 0.85 -6.49
C SER A 33 3.03 2.32 -6.11
N THR A 34 3.11 3.19 -7.10
CA THR A 34 3.05 4.64 -6.91
C THR A 34 2.49 5.33 -8.15
N ARG A 35 1.94 6.52 -7.98
CA ARG A 35 1.57 7.37 -9.10
C ARG A 35 2.84 7.97 -9.73
N LYS A 36 2.89 8.05 -11.06
CA LYS A 36 4.04 8.58 -11.79
C LYS A 36 5.35 7.88 -11.39
N ALA A 37 5.38 6.56 -11.52
CA ALA A 37 6.51 5.71 -11.14
C ALA A 37 7.84 6.18 -11.76
N PHE A 38 7.80 6.75 -12.99
CA PHE A 38 8.99 7.30 -13.66
C PHE A 38 9.68 8.41 -12.86
N GLN A 39 8.94 9.21 -12.06
CA GLN A 39 9.51 10.26 -11.21
C GLN A 39 10.13 9.70 -9.92
N LYS A 40 9.94 8.42 -9.64
CA LYS A 40 10.40 7.74 -8.43
C LYS A 40 11.60 6.83 -8.67
N GLY A 41 12.24 6.95 -9.83
CA GLY A 41 13.42 6.15 -10.20
C GLY A 41 14.56 6.20 -9.19
N TYR A 42 14.70 7.29 -8.43
CA TYR A 42 15.68 7.43 -7.36
C TYR A 42 15.53 6.36 -6.25
N LEU A 43 14.36 5.74 -6.10
CA LEU A 43 14.18 4.66 -5.13
C LEU A 43 15.05 3.44 -5.49
N LYS A 44 15.28 3.18 -6.77
CA LYS A 44 16.11 2.06 -7.23
C LYS A 44 17.58 2.20 -6.82
N THR A 45 18.06 3.44 -6.60
CA THR A 45 19.44 3.67 -6.15
C THR A 45 19.68 3.34 -4.68
N GLN A 46 18.63 3.03 -3.92
CA GLN A 46 18.72 2.70 -2.49
C GLN A 46 19.04 1.22 -2.22
N ALA A 47 19.09 0.39 -3.27
CA ALA A 47 19.27 -1.05 -3.13
C ALA A 47 20.08 -1.63 -4.30
N THR A 48 20.45 -2.90 -4.18
CA THR A 48 21.11 -3.65 -5.25
C THR A 48 20.21 -3.71 -6.51
N PRO A 49 20.79 -3.75 -7.71
CA PRO A 49 20.03 -3.88 -8.95
C PRO A 49 19.04 -5.06 -8.89
N GLY A 50 17.80 -4.82 -9.33
CA GLY A 50 16.75 -5.84 -9.31
C GLY A 50 15.99 -6.01 -7.99
N ALA A 51 16.46 -5.41 -6.88
CA ALA A 51 15.77 -5.49 -5.59
C ALA A 51 14.51 -4.61 -5.51
N ILE A 52 14.39 -3.60 -6.39
CA ILE A 52 13.25 -2.68 -6.42
C ILE A 52 12.64 -2.65 -7.82
N GLU A 53 11.34 -2.90 -7.87
CA GLU A 53 10.49 -2.74 -9.04
C GLU A 53 9.49 -1.62 -8.79
N LEU A 54 9.24 -0.78 -9.79
CA LEU A 54 8.27 0.32 -9.71
C LEU A 54 7.10 0.03 -10.66
N ILE A 55 5.89 0.10 -10.13
CA ILE A 55 4.65 -0.03 -10.90
C ILE A 55 3.92 1.31 -10.87
N ASP A 56 3.59 1.85 -12.04
CA ASP A 56 2.71 3.01 -12.15
C ASP A 56 1.28 2.56 -11.94
N TRP A 57 0.67 3.02 -10.87
CA TRP A 57 -0.68 2.62 -10.51
C TRP A 57 -1.55 3.81 -10.17
N LYS A 58 -2.69 3.85 -10.83
CA LYS A 58 -3.80 4.75 -10.52
C LYS A 58 -4.84 3.98 -9.73
N SER A 59 -5.23 4.51 -8.59
CA SER A 59 -6.03 3.83 -7.55
C SER A 59 -7.42 3.30 -7.99
N ASN A 60 -7.81 3.46 -9.22
CA ASN A 60 -9.06 2.99 -9.79
C ASN A 60 -8.94 1.73 -10.65
N ASN A 61 -7.72 1.27 -10.94
CA ASN A 61 -7.48 0.06 -11.74
C ASN A 61 -6.67 -0.97 -10.95
N PHE A 62 -7.34 -1.91 -10.29
CA PHE A 62 -6.69 -2.94 -9.49
C PHE A 62 -6.05 -4.06 -10.33
N SER A 63 -6.38 -4.20 -11.62
CA SER A 63 -5.76 -5.22 -12.47
C SER A 63 -4.26 -5.02 -12.60
N GLU A 64 -3.79 -3.77 -12.60
CA GLU A 64 -2.37 -3.43 -12.73
C GLU A 64 -1.51 -3.91 -11.55
N ILE A 65 -2.09 -3.99 -10.36
CA ILE A 65 -1.36 -4.39 -9.14
C ILE A 65 -1.75 -5.79 -8.64
N LYS A 66 -2.78 -6.38 -9.21
CA LYS A 66 -3.30 -7.69 -8.77
C LYS A 66 -2.23 -8.78 -8.82
N GLU A 67 -1.48 -8.85 -9.92
CA GLU A 67 -0.42 -9.83 -10.07
C GLU A 67 0.75 -9.58 -9.10
N ALA A 68 1.10 -8.32 -8.86
CA ALA A 68 2.12 -7.96 -7.87
C ALA A 68 1.70 -8.40 -6.46
N ILE A 69 0.43 -8.17 -6.09
CA ILE A 69 -0.12 -8.58 -4.79
C ILE A 69 -0.10 -10.10 -4.66
N LYS A 70 -0.62 -10.84 -5.67
CA LYS A 70 -0.70 -12.30 -5.64
C LYS A 70 0.66 -12.99 -5.46
N ASN A 71 1.70 -12.42 -6.03
CA ASN A 71 3.06 -12.96 -5.98
C ASN A 71 3.85 -12.51 -4.76
N SER A 72 3.23 -11.80 -3.81
CA SER A 72 3.89 -11.25 -2.63
C SER A 72 3.72 -12.12 -1.39
N ASP A 73 4.77 -12.19 -0.58
CA ASP A 73 4.68 -12.73 0.78
C ASP A 73 4.03 -11.72 1.74
N ILE A 74 4.32 -10.43 1.53
CA ILE A 74 3.83 -9.33 2.38
C ILE A 74 3.28 -8.22 1.48
N VAL A 75 2.14 -7.67 1.86
CA VAL A 75 1.55 -6.48 1.23
C VAL A 75 1.40 -5.39 2.27
N ILE A 76 1.87 -4.19 1.95
CA ILE A 76 1.81 -3.02 2.85
C ILE A 76 1.08 -1.88 2.14
N ASN A 77 0.00 -1.41 2.75
CA ASN A 77 -0.76 -0.28 2.24
C ASN A 77 -0.42 1.00 3.02
N LEU A 78 0.25 1.93 2.35
CA LEU A 78 0.62 3.26 2.85
C LEU A 78 -0.20 4.38 2.18
N ILE A 79 -1.21 4.02 1.38
CA ILE A 79 -1.97 5.01 0.63
C ILE A 79 -2.82 5.85 1.58
N GLY A 80 -2.74 7.15 1.41
CA GLY A 80 -3.55 8.11 2.13
C GLY A 80 -3.46 9.50 1.52
N ILE A 81 -4.44 10.31 1.82
CA ILE A 81 -4.52 11.74 1.46
C ILE A 81 -4.82 12.54 2.70
N LEU A 82 -4.33 13.79 2.78
CA LEU A 82 -4.57 14.68 3.92
C LEU A 82 -5.74 15.63 3.69
N TYR A 83 -6.16 15.80 2.45
CA TYR A 83 -7.29 16.64 2.06
C TYR A 83 -7.99 16.06 0.84
N GLU A 84 -9.27 16.37 0.69
CA GLU A 84 -10.05 15.96 -0.47
C GLU A 84 -9.84 16.89 -1.66
N THR A 85 -9.98 16.31 -2.85
CA THR A 85 -10.04 17.03 -4.11
C THR A 85 -11.32 16.65 -4.86
N ARG A 86 -11.58 17.25 -6.04
CA ARG A 86 -12.69 16.81 -6.88
C ARG A 86 -12.61 15.34 -7.27
N LYS A 87 -11.39 14.81 -7.46
CA LYS A 87 -11.14 13.44 -7.96
C LYS A 87 -10.83 12.43 -6.85
N GLN A 88 -10.47 12.88 -5.64
CA GLN A 88 -10.04 12.02 -4.55
C GLN A 88 -10.81 12.38 -3.28
N LYS A 89 -11.59 11.44 -2.79
CA LYS A 89 -12.37 11.56 -1.56
C LYS A 89 -11.78 10.66 -0.48
N PHE A 90 -11.92 11.06 0.77
CA PHE A 90 -11.40 10.31 1.91
C PHE A 90 -11.90 8.87 1.91
N TYR A 91 -13.20 8.65 1.76
CA TYR A 91 -13.76 7.30 1.78
C TYR A 91 -13.23 6.42 0.65
N ASN A 92 -13.10 6.94 -0.57
CA ASN A 92 -12.57 6.16 -1.68
C ASN A 92 -11.12 5.74 -1.42
N ILE A 93 -10.31 6.63 -0.88
CA ILE A 93 -8.87 6.39 -0.68
C ILE A 93 -8.60 5.62 0.62
N HIS A 94 -9.26 5.97 1.72
CA HIS A 94 -8.97 5.42 3.03
C HIS A 94 -9.81 4.20 3.40
N SER A 95 -10.91 3.96 2.68
CA SER A 95 -11.85 2.87 2.98
C SER A 95 -11.95 1.86 1.83
N ASP A 96 -12.30 2.31 0.60
CA ASP A 96 -12.56 1.39 -0.50
C ASP A 96 -11.28 0.76 -1.05
N ILE A 97 -10.17 1.51 -1.11
CA ILE A 97 -8.87 0.96 -1.54
C ILE A 97 -8.36 -0.11 -0.57
N PRO A 98 -8.28 0.10 0.76
CA PRO A 98 -7.90 -0.96 1.70
C PRO A 98 -8.81 -2.18 1.62
N GLU A 99 -10.11 -1.99 1.43
CA GLU A 99 -11.08 -3.08 1.24
C GLU A 99 -10.72 -3.92 0.02
N ALA A 100 -10.51 -3.29 -1.14
CA ALA A 100 -10.18 -4.00 -2.36
C ALA A 100 -8.85 -4.74 -2.26
N ILE A 101 -7.82 -4.09 -1.69
CA ILE A 101 -6.50 -4.70 -1.51
C ILE A 101 -6.59 -5.91 -0.56
N SER A 102 -7.25 -5.76 0.58
CA SER A 102 -7.40 -6.84 1.56
C SER A 102 -8.16 -8.04 0.99
N LYS A 103 -9.17 -7.81 0.15
CA LYS A 103 -9.87 -8.87 -0.60
C LYS A 103 -8.94 -9.60 -1.57
N ILE A 104 -8.10 -8.87 -2.32
CA ILE A 104 -7.12 -9.50 -3.22
C ILE A 104 -6.13 -10.34 -2.40
N CYS A 105 -5.64 -9.80 -1.29
CA CYS A 105 -4.71 -10.51 -0.41
C CYS A 105 -5.33 -11.80 0.16
N SER A 106 -6.58 -11.77 0.61
CA SER A 106 -7.28 -12.93 1.18
C SER A 106 -7.54 -14.06 0.17
N LEU A 107 -7.60 -13.71 -1.12
CA LEU A 107 -7.77 -14.65 -2.24
C LEU A 107 -6.43 -15.07 -2.87
N SER A 108 -5.31 -14.81 -2.20
CA SER A 108 -3.95 -15.03 -2.68
C SER A 108 -3.11 -15.68 -1.58
N ASP A 109 -1.89 -16.13 -1.92
CA ASP A 109 -0.95 -16.72 -0.96
C ASP A 109 -0.19 -15.67 -0.11
N VAL A 110 -0.73 -14.47 0.04
CA VAL A 110 -0.18 -13.40 0.87
C VAL A 110 -0.22 -13.82 2.34
N LYS A 111 0.95 -13.83 2.98
CA LYS A 111 1.09 -14.26 4.37
C LYS A 111 0.78 -13.16 5.38
N LYS A 112 0.97 -11.90 4.96
CA LYS A 112 0.75 -10.74 5.84
C LYS A 112 0.29 -9.54 5.05
N PHE A 113 -0.82 -8.94 5.49
CA PHE A 113 -1.28 -7.64 5.04
C PHE A 113 -1.13 -6.62 6.17
N ILE A 114 -0.47 -5.50 5.88
CA ILE A 114 -0.27 -4.40 6.82
C ILE A 114 -0.93 -3.14 6.25
N HIS A 115 -1.90 -2.62 6.98
CA HIS A 115 -2.56 -1.37 6.64
C HIS A 115 -2.15 -0.27 7.63
N VAL A 116 -1.60 0.83 7.11
CA VAL A 116 -1.21 1.97 7.95
C VAL A 116 -2.39 2.94 8.06
N SER A 117 -2.90 3.06 9.26
CA SER A 117 -3.98 3.97 9.60
C SER A 117 -3.45 5.30 10.16
N ALA A 118 -4.19 5.93 11.04
CA ALA A 118 -3.84 7.21 11.65
C ALA A 118 -4.20 7.22 13.13
N ILE A 119 -3.44 7.98 13.92
CA ILE A 119 -3.78 8.25 15.32
C ILE A 119 -5.14 8.95 15.38
N GLY A 120 -6.01 8.48 16.27
CA GLY A 120 -7.36 9.01 16.46
C GLY A 120 -8.39 8.53 15.44
N ALA A 121 -8.05 7.52 14.60
CA ALA A 121 -9.04 6.86 13.77
C ALA A 121 -10.15 6.25 14.65
N SER A 122 -11.39 6.70 14.45
CA SER A 122 -12.53 6.32 15.28
C SER A 122 -13.84 6.57 14.54
N GLU A 123 -14.82 5.71 14.79
CA GLU A 123 -16.18 5.86 14.27
C GLU A 123 -16.85 7.14 14.80
N THR A 124 -16.60 7.48 16.05
CA THR A 124 -17.20 8.63 16.75
C THR A 124 -16.46 9.95 16.51
N SER A 125 -15.34 9.95 15.77
CA SER A 125 -14.62 11.18 15.47
C SER A 125 -15.47 12.20 14.75
N LYS A 126 -15.24 13.49 15.03
CA LYS A 126 -15.83 14.60 14.27
C LYS A 126 -15.12 14.82 12.92
N SER A 127 -13.91 14.32 12.77
CA SER A 127 -13.10 14.44 11.54
C SER A 127 -13.48 13.39 10.51
N LEU A 128 -13.86 13.81 9.30
CA LEU A 128 -14.10 12.90 8.18
C LEU A 128 -12.86 12.09 7.82
N TYR A 129 -11.66 12.68 7.96
CA TYR A 129 -10.39 11.99 7.77
C TYR A 129 -10.28 10.78 8.72
N GLN A 130 -10.46 11.02 10.03
CA GLN A 130 -10.34 9.97 11.04
C GLN A 130 -11.42 8.89 10.89
N LYS A 131 -12.66 9.27 10.58
CA LYS A 131 -13.75 8.32 10.29
C LYS A 131 -13.42 7.44 9.09
N SER A 132 -12.94 8.03 8.01
CA SER A 132 -12.59 7.27 6.79
C SER A 132 -11.43 6.31 7.02
N LYS A 133 -10.43 6.71 7.82
CA LYS A 133 -9.32 5.82 8.23
C LYS A 133 -9.83 4.65 9.06
N PHE A 134 -10.70 4.89 10.02
CA PHE A 134 -11.33 3.85 10.83
C PHE A 134 -12.13 2.85 9.97
N GLN A 135 -12.91 3.34 9.01
CA GLN A 135 -13.64 2.46 8.08
C GLN A 135 -12.70 1.56 7.28
N GLY A 136 -11.56 2.10 6.86
CA GLY A 136 -10.51 1.31 6.18
C GLY A 136 -9.94 0.21 7.05
N GLU A 137 -9.69 0.48 8.34
CA GLU A 137 -9.25 -0.54 9.30
C GLU A 137 -10.25 -1.68 9.41
N ILE A 138 -11.52 -1.36 9.65
CA ILE A 138 -12.58 -2.37 9.80
C ILE A 138 -12.73 -3.22 8.55
N LYS A 139 -12.77 -2.61 7.37
CA LYS A 139 -12.89 -3.34 6.11
C LYS A 139 -11.68 -4.23 5.84
N ALA A 140 -10.47 -3.73 6.14
CA ALA A 140 -9.25 -4.51 5.98
C ALA A 140 -9.22 -5.74 6.90
N LEU A 141 -9.57 -5.56 8.18
CA LEU A 141 -9.63 -6.64 9.18
C LEU A 141 -10.71 -7.68 8.86
N ASN A 142 -11.85 -7.26 8.31
CA ASN A 142 -12.92 -8.17 7.94
C ASN A 142 -12.55 -9.09 6.77
N ASN A 143 -11.69 -8.66 5.87
CA ASN A 143 -11.34 -9.39 4.67
C ASN A 143 -10.07 -10.25 4.83
N PHE A 144 -9.11 -9.80 5.61
CA PHE A 144 -7.83 -10.48 5.79
C PHE A 144 -7.59 -10.78 7.28
N LYS A 145 -7.61 -12.07 7.61
CA LYS A 145 -7.44 -12.58 8.98
C LYS A 145 -6.10 -13.28 9.15
#